data_e363a94f90c2b003fcf08716ef87c4dd
#
_entry.id   e363a94f90c2b003fcf08716ef87c4dd
#
_cell.length_a   1.000
_cell.length_b   1.000
_cell.length_c   1.000
_cell.angle_alpha   90.00
_cell.angle_beta   90.00
_cell.angle_gamma   90.00
#
_symmetry.space_group_name_H-M   'P 1'
#
loop_
_entity.id
_entity.type
_entity.pdbx_description
1 polymer ?
#
loop_
_entity_poly.entity_id
_entity_poly.type
_entity_poly.pdbx_seq_one_letter_code
_entity_poly.pdbx_strand_id
1 'polypeptide(L)'
;MKKIIFLSLTLIFVLILSACGEVAQTEAPKAEAPVEEPAVEEVDLGIDCSKYSAEYSKGPSGEDTSPASSVTLTDAEYDQVKAGSYTAALLWAGAGEWYNGLTDGAESEFEKLGITIVATADAQFDPAKQQTDVETALALDPDIILTLVVDPVSGAKAFQPAVDKGVVLVFTDNGADGYVAGNQYVGIVTGNHFGMGRGSADLMAEVLNGKGEIGYIWFDADYFVTNNRDFSFACWLKEKYPDIKIVAKGGFTEEPRTEEVAAAMLVQHPEIDGIYVSWDVAAEGVIAALRSARRKDIMVVTEDLGATNDLDMAQGGNMYGKTIDLPFQIGETMAKMAAYKLLGKEAPQFVVVDLMKVKKDNLLEAWQKALNMNPPEDVMKALGK
;
A
#
# COMPACT_ATOMS: atom_id res chain seq x y z
N MET A 1 -6.52 19.52 -69.49
CA MET A 1 -5.37 20.01 -70.29
C MET A 1 -4.13 19.64 -69.55
N LYS A 2 -3.56 18.62 -69.97
CA LYS A 2 -2.25 18.22 -70.48
C LYS A 2 -1.12 19.24 -70.17
N LYS A 3 -0.10 18.79 -69.40
CA LYS A 3 1.29 18.80 -69.93
C LYS A 3 2.17 17.88 -69.10
N ILE A 4 2.63 16.87 -69.75
CA ILE A 4 3.72 15.95 -69.47
C ILE A 4 5.05 16.66 -69.87
N ILE A 5 6.10 16.57 -69.11
CA ILE A 5 7.47 16.75 -69.59
C ILE A 5 8.35 15.60 -69.12
N PHE A 6 8.99 15.01 -70.07
CA PHE A 6 9.88 13.85 -70.13
C PHE A 6 11.35 14.23 -69.87
N LEU A 7 12.09 13.26 -69.44
CA LEU A 7 13.47 12.82 -69.83
C LEU A 7 14.70 13.63 -69.37
N SER A 8 15.66 12.97 -68.69
CA SER A 8 16.85 12.49 -69.44
C SER A 8 17.68 11.53 -68.59
N LEU A 9 17.91 10.36 -69.15
CA LEU A 9 18.86 9.32 -68.76
C LEU A 9 20.22 9.67 -69.34
N THR A 10 21.28 9.76 -68.55
CA THR A 10 22.63 9.86 -69.07
C THR A 10 23.48 8.68 -68.54
N LEU A 11 23.74 7.78 -69.46
CA LEU A 11 24.60 6.60 -69.31
C LEU A 11 26.06 7.05 -69.52
N ILE A 12 26.94 6.87 -68.57
CA ILE A 12 28.36 7.02 -68.75
C ILE A 12 29.02 5.66 -68.60
N PHE A 13 29.58 5.24 -69.72
CA PHE A 13 30.42 4.04 -69.91
C PHE A 13 31.85 4.45 -69.60
N VAL A 14 32.55 3.80 -68.68
CA VAL A 14 34.00 3.97 -68.50
C VAL A 14 34.67 2.62 -68.54
N LEU A 15 35.65 2.58 -69.39
CA LEU A 15 36.49 1.47 -69.81
C LEU A 15 37.32 0.86 -68.67
N ILE A 16 37.41 -0.46 -68.73
CA ILE A 16 38.31 -1.31 -67.97
C ILE A 16 39.75 -1.19 -68.51
N LEU A 17 40.69 -0.84 -67.65
CA LEU A 17 42.11 -1.08 -67.88
C LEU A 17 42.60 -2.03 -66.80
N SER A 18 43.03 -3.20 -67.21
CA SER A 18 43.69 -4.19 -66.34
C SER A 18 45.11 -3.72 -66.02
N ALA A 19 45.42 -3.71 -64.71
CA ALA A 19 46.79 -3.74 -64.22
C ALA A 19 46.89 -4.77 -63.13
N CYS A 20 47.71 -5.81 -63.29
CA CYS A 20 48.10 -6.76 -62.26
C CYS A 20 48.92 -6.00 -61.16
N GLY A 21 48.52 -6.23 -59.92
CA GLY A 21 49.23 -5.74 -58.73
C GLY A 21 48.76 -6.53 -57.50
N GLU A 22 49.69 -7.16 -56.85
CA GLU A 22 49.79 -7.83 -55.56
C GLU A 22 48.50 -8.02 -54.70
N VAL A 23 48.30 -9.28 -54.33
CA VAL A 23 47.29 -9.69 -53.34
C VAL A 23 47.68 -9.13 -51.96
N ALA A 24 47.06 -8.01 -51.57
CA ALA A 24 47.06 -7.55 -50.18
C ALA A 24 46.10 -8.46 -49.38
N GLN A 25 46.59 -9.11 -48.34
CA GLN A 25 45.78 -9.82 -47.35
C GLN A 25 44.81 -8.83 -46.72
N THR A 26 43.50 -9.00 -46.92
CA THR A 26 42.44 -8.30 -46.20
C THR A 26 42.46 -8.80 -44.77
N GLU A 27 42.90 -7.95 -43.83
CA GLU A 27 42.65 -8.17 -42.40
C GLU A 27 41.11 -8.33 -42.17
N ALA A 28 40.74 -9.39 -41.42
CA ALA A 28 39.39 -9.58 -41.00
C ALA A 28 38.90 -8.36 -40.18
N PRO A 29 37.62 -7.95 -40.28
CA PRO A 29 37.09 -6.85 -39.49
C PRO A 29 37.31 -7.17 -38.02
N LYS A 30 38.00 -6.29 -37.31
CA LYS A 30 38.13 -6.31 -35.86
C LYS A 30 36.73 -6.24 -35.28
N ALA A 31 36.32 -7.25 -34.50
CA ALA A 31 35.05 -7.21 -33.79
C ALA A 31 35.02 -5.89 -32.98
N GLU A 32 34.03 -5.07 -33.23
CA GLU A 32 33.74 -3.91 -32.40
C GLU A 32 33.50 -4.42 -30.99
N ALA A 33 34.17 -3.81 -30.02
CA ALA A 33 33.92 -4.05 -28.62
C ALA A 33 32.44 -3.77 -28.33
N PRO A 34 31.79 -4.53 -27.44
CA PRO A 34 30.42 -4.24 -27.03
C PRO A 34 30.36 -2.77 -26.60
N VAL A 35 29.44 -2.02 -27.19
CA VAL A 35 29.12 -0.66 -26.72
C VAL A 35 28.52 -0.89 -25.33
N GLU A 36 29.21 -0.50 -24.27
CA GLU A 36 28.65 -0.44 -22.94
C GLU A 36 27.47 0.55 -23.03
N GLU A 37 26.26 0.02 -22.80
CA GLU A 37 25.09 0.86 -22.58
C GLU A 37 25.40 1.84 -21.45
N PRO A 38 25.06 3.13 -21.58
CA PRO A 38 25.31 4.10 -20.51
C PRO A 38 24.63 3.59 -19.22
N ALA A 39 25.39 3.54 -18.13
CA ALA A 39 24.89 3.12 -16.84
C ALA A 39 23.70 4.02 -16.45
N VAL A 40 22.54 3.41 -16.24
CA VAL A 40 21.35 4.11 -15.79
C VAL A 40 21.60 4.63 -14.38
N GLU A 41 21.40 5.93 -14.17
CA GLU A 41 21.62 6.58 -12.88
C GLU A 41 20.43 6.28 -11.95
N GLU A 42 20.69 5.52 -10.89
CA GLU A 42 19.72 5.22 -9.84
C GLU A 42 19.49 6.47 -8.98
N VAL A 43 18.23 6.79 -8.69
CA VAL A 43 17.86 7.94 -7.85
C VAL A 43 18.14 7.61 -6.38
N ASP A 44 18.93 8.46 -5.72
CA ASP A 44 19.07 8.37 -4.26
C ASP A 44 17.79 8.86 -3.56
N LEU A 45 17.18 7.97 -2.80
CA LEU A 45 15.97 8.26 -2.00
C LEU A 45 16.32 8.81 -0.61
N GLY A 46 17.58 8.77 -0.19
CA GLY A 46 18.01 9.22 1.14
C GLY A 46 17.53 8.34 2.30
N ILE A 47 17.09 7.10 2.04
CA ILE A 47 16.51 6.19 3.02
C ILE A 47 17.62 5.41 3.76
N ASP A 48 17.61 5.45 5.09
CA ASP A 48 18.44 4.58 5.92
C ASP A 48 17.84 3.17 6.01
N CYS A 49 18.23 2.29 5.11
CA CYS A 49 17.71 0.93 5.01
C CYS A 49 18.03 0.04 6.23
N SER A 50 18.94 0.42 7.10
CA SER A 50 19.22 -0.36 8.33
C SER A 50 18.00 -0.44 9.25
N LYS A 51 17.10 0.54 9.19
CA LYS A 51 15.84 0.59 9.96
C LYS A 51 14.78 -0.39 9.45
N TYR A 52 14.90 -0.85 8.21
CA TYR A 52 13.92 -1.70 7.52
C TYR A 52 14.41 -3.15 7.34
N SER A 53 15.47 -3.57 8.05
CA SER A 53 16.03 -4.92 7.96
C SER A 53 15.32 -5.95 8.85
N ALA A 54 14.59 -5.50 9.90
CA ALA A 54 13.84 -6.38 10.79
C ALA A 54 12.64 -7.01 10.08
N GLU A 55 12.13 -8.14 10.58
CA GLU A 55 10.95 -8.81 10.03
C GLU A 55 9.69 -7.95 10.10
N TYR A 56 9.50 -7.26 11.22
CA TYR A 56 8.38 -6.35 11.47
C TYR A 56 8.89 -4.97 11.89
N SER A 57 8.07 -3.94 11.67
CA SER A 57 8.29 -2.63 12.28
C SER A 57 8.13 -2.71 13.79
N LYS A 58 8.75 -1.80 14.52
CA LYS A 58 8.32 -1.48 15.89
C LYS A 58 7.10 -0.58 15.85
N GLY A 59 6.37 -0.52 16.95
CA GLY A 59 5.28 0.44 17.11
C GLY A 59 5.77 1.90 17.07
N PRO A 60 4.85 2.87 16.94
CA PRO A 60 5.20 4.29 16.79
C PRO A 60 6.04 4.86 17.94
N SER A 61 5.91 4.31 19.15
CA SER A 61 6.69 4.70 20.32
C SER A 61 7.84 3.71 20.65
N GLY A 62 8.13 2.77 19.74
CA GLY A 62 9.20 1.78 19.86
C GLY A 62 8.78 0.46 20.48
N GLU A 63 7.48 0.21 20.61
CA GLU A 63 6.92 -1.04 21.17
C GLU A 63 7.36 -2.25 20.33
N ASP A 64 7.59 -3.38 21.03
CA ASP A 64 7.90 -4.64 20.36
C ASP A 64 6.64 -5.26 19.72
N THR A 65 6.81 -5.80 18.53
CA THR A 65 5.73 -6.41 17.76
C THR A 65 5.36 -7.80 18.31
N SER A 66 4.05 -8.04 18.39
CA SER A 66 3.46 -9.35 18.62
C SER A 66 2.54 -9.73 17.44
N PRO A 67 2.51 -11.00 17.00
CA PRO A 67 1.57 -11.40 15.95
C PRO A 67 0.13 -11.44 16.48
N ALA A 68 -0.86 -11.11 15.65
CA ALA A 68 -2.28 -11.15 16.01
C ALA A 68 -2.73 -12.53 16.49
N SER A 69 -2.11 -13.62 16.00
CA SER A 69 -2.37 -14.98 16.45
C SER A 69 -2.07 -15.22 17.93
N SER A 70 -1.31 -14.34 18.60
CA SER A 70 -1.06 -14.39 20.04
C SER A 70 -2.23 -13.85 20.88
N VAL A 71 -3.16 -13.10 20.26
CA VAL A 71 -4.32 -12.50 20.96
C VAL A 71 -5.50 -13.47 20.87
N THR A 72 -5.63 -14.32 21.88
CA THR A 72 -6.65 -15.38 21.91
C THR A 72 -7.47 -15.32 23.19
N LEU A 73 -8.73 -15.68 23.10
CA LEU A 73 -9.65 -15.84 24.22
C LEU A 73 -10.13 -17.29 24.30
N THR A 74 -10.27 -17.81 25.51
CA THR A 74 -10.91 -19.10 25.76
C THR A 74 -12.43 -18.95 25.85
N ASP A 75 -13.18 -20.03 25.68
CA ASP A 75 -14.66 -20.01 25.81
C ASP A 75 -15.12 -19.41 27.15
N ALA A 76 -14.43 -19.74 28.24
CA ALA A 76 -14.74 -19.19 29.57
C ALA A 76 -14.50 -17.67 29.65
N GLU A 77 -13.50 -17.13 28.94
CA GLU A 77 -13.25 -15.68 28.84
C GLU A 77 -14.30 -14.98 28.00
N TYR A 78 -14.77 -15.59 26.90
CA TYR A 78 -15.93 -15.10 26.14
C TYR A 78 -17.17 -15.02 27.04
N ASP A 79 -17.48 -16.08 27.79
CA ASP A 79 -18.63 -16.11 28.70
C ASP A 79 -18.51 -15.06 29.80
N GLN A 80 -17.33 -14.83 30.33
CA GLN A 80 -17.07 -13.82 31.37
C GLN A 80 -17.30 -12.40 30.83
N VAL A 81 -16.81 -12.06 29.64
CA VAL A 81 -17.02 -10.73 29.03
C VAL A 81 -18.51 -10.54 28.73
N LYS A 82 -19.16 -11.55 28.15
CA LYS A 82 -20.58 -11.52 27.81
C LYS A 82 -21.49 -11.25 29.02
N ALA A 83 -21.11 -11.73 30.18
CA ALA A 83 -21.86 -11.50 31.44
C ALA A 83 -21.78 -10.02 31.91
N GLY A 84 -20.81 -9.25 31.46
CA GLY A 84 -20.60 -7.85 31.83
C GLY A 84 -21.53 -6.85 31.12
N SER A 85 -22.17 -7.24 30.02
CA SER A 85 -23.08 -6.38 29.23
C SER A 85 -22.46 -5.04 28.80
N TYR A 86 -21.25 -5.08 28.28
CA TYR A 86 -20.50 -3.90 27.89
C TYR A 86 -21.00 -3.26 26.59
N THR A 87 -20.63 -1.99 26.40
CA THR A 87 -20.95 -1.20 25.21
C THR A 87 -19.67 -0.65 24.55
N ALA A 88 -19.73 -0.46 23.22
CA ALA A 88 -18.60 0.04 22.45
C ALA A 88 -18.98 1.15 21.49
N ALA A 89 -18.02 2.04 21.18
CA ALA A 89 -18.10 2.98 20.07
C ALA A 89 -16.95 2.70 19.07
N LEU A 90 -17.25 2.84 17.77
CA LEU A 90 -16.29 2.74 16.67
C LEU A 90 -16.11 4.12 16.07
N LEU A 91 -14.95 4.75 16.30
CA LEU A 91 -14.70 6.14 15.92
C LEU A 91 -13.53 6.19 14.93
N TRP A 92 -13.84 6.07 13.63
CA TRP A 92 -12.85 5.98 12.59
C TRP A 92 -12.36 7.34 12.10
N ALA A 93 -11.13 7.38 11.58
CA ALA A 93 -10.58 8.61 10.99
C ALA A 93 -11.21 8.95 9.64
N GLY A 94 -11.67 7.95 8.90
CA GLY A 94 -12.25 8.09 7.57
C GLY A 94 -13.31 7.06 7.28
N ALA A 95 -13.73 6.97 6.02
CA ALA A 95 -14.70 6.01 5.50
C ALA A 95 -14.12 5.29 4.27
N GLY A 96 -14.80 4.23 3.83
CA GLY A 96 -14.44 3.42 2.67
C GLY A 96 -14.33 1.94 3.00
N GLU A 97 -13.93 1.14 2.01
CA GLU A 97 -13.95 -0.32 2.10
C GLU A 97 -13.05 -0.83 3.24
N TRP A 98 -11.89 -0.23 3.45
CA TRP A 98 -10.97 -0.59 4.53
C TRP A 98 -11.62 -0.38 5.92
N TYR A 99 -12.26 0.79 6.15
CA TYR A 99 -12.96 1.07 7.41
C TYR A 99 -14.20 0.21 7.60
N ASN A 100 -14.89 -0.15 6.52
CA ASN A 100 -15.99 -1.11 6.59
C ASN A 100 -15.47 -2.48 7.03
N GLY A 101 -14.33 -2.93 6.50
CA GLY A 101 -13.68 -4.16 6.93
C GLY A 101 -13.31 -4.16 8.42
N LEU A 102 -12.75 -3.04 8.95
CA LEU A 102 -12.51 -2.87 10.39
C LEU A 102 -13.80 -2.99 11.21
N THR A 103 -14.85 -2.30 10.75
CA THR A 103 -16.17 -2.30 11.41
C THR A 103 -16.74 -3.70 11.46
N ASP A 104 -16.81 -4.39 10.31
CA ASP A 104 -17.38 -5.73 10.20
C ASP A 104 -16.61 -6.73 11.06
N GLY A 105 -15.27 -6.61 11.13
CA GLY A 105 -14.44 -7.44 11.99
C GLY A 105 -14.69 -7.19 13.47
N ALA A 106 -14.76 -5.92 13.88
CA ALA A 106 -15.08 -5.54 15.26
C ALA A 106 -16.50 -5.97 15.64
N GLU A 107 -17.50 -5.77 14.78
CA GLU A 107 -18.89 -6.21 14.99
C GLU A 107 -18.98 -7.72 15.15
N SER A 108 -18.33 -8.48 14.26
CA SER A 108 -18.29 -9.95 14.33
C SER A 108 -17.74 -10.46 15.66
N GLU A 109 -16.69 -9.84 16.18
CA GLU A 109 -16.08 -10.25 17.44
C GLU A 109 -16.87 -9.75 18.65
N PHE A 110 -17.40 -8.53 18.60
CA PHE A 110 -18.26 -7.99 19.66
C PHE A 110 -19.58 -8.78 19.81
N GLU A 111 -20.14 -9.29 18.71
CA GLU A 111 -21.30 -10.20 18.78
C GLU A 111 -20.98 -11.45 19.61
N LYS A 112 -19.82 -12.09 19.36
CA LYS A 112 -19.34 -13.25 20.14
C LYS A 112 -19.15 -12.91 21.63
N LEU A 113 -18.64 -11.70 21.90
CA LEU A 113 -18.39 -11.17 23.25
C LEU A 113 -19.63 -10.62 23.95
N GLY A 114 -20.77 -10.50 23.26
CA GLY A 114 -22.00 -9.91 23.79
C GLY A 114 -21.89 -8.42 24.07
N ILE A 115 -21.02 -7.70 23.35
CA ILE A 115 -20.79 -6.26 23.46
C ILE A 115 -21.70 -5.55 22.44
N THR A 116 -22.40 -4.50 22.88
CA THR A 116 -23.31 -3.73 22.01
C THR A 116 -22.61 -2.48 21.49
N ILE A 117 -22.60 -2.26 20.17
CA ILE A 117 -22.11 -1.01 19.58
C ILE A 117 -23.20 0.05 19.71
N VAL A 118 -22.87 1.16 20.39
CA VAL A 118 -23.79 2.28 20.67
C VAL A 118 -23.53 3.49 19.78
N ALA A 119 -22.38 3.59 19.16
CA ALA A 119 -22.03 4.66 18.22
C ALA A 119 -21.03 4.20 17.17
N THR A 120 -21.18 4.73 15.95
CA THR A 120 -20.17 4.65 14.89
C THR A 120 -20.04 6.05 14.27
N ALA A 121 -18.81 6.53 14.09
CA ALA A 121 -18.54 7.84 13.51
C ALA A 121 -17.35 7.79 12.56
N ASP A 122 -17.33 8.71 11.60
CA ASP A 122 -16.29 8.97 10.61
C ASP A 122 -15.81 10.42 10.75
N ALA A 123 -14.55 10.60 11.12
CA ALA A 123 -13.98 11.94 11.33
C ALA A 123 -13.62 12.67 10.03
N GLN A 124 -13.70 12.01 8.85
CA GLN A 124 -13.34 12.59 7.55
C GLN A 124 -11.92 13.18 7.53
N PHE A 125 -11.00 12.53 8.24
CA PHE A 125 -9.63 13.01 8.47
C PHE A 125 -9.53 14.42 9.06
N ASP A 126 -10.61 14.92 9.70
CA ASP A 126 -10.65 16.22 10.40
C ASP A 126 -10.46 15.98 11.91
N PRO A 127 -9.33 16.45 12.50
CA PRO A 127 -9.07 16.32 13.94
C PRO A 127 -10.13 17.00 14.83
N ALA A 128 -10.72 18.12 14.38
CA ALA A 128 -11.75 18.82 15.14
C ALA A 128 -13.07 18.03 15.13
N LYS A 129 -13.37 17.37 14.00
CA LYS A 129 -14.51 16.47 13.93
C LYS A 129 -14.30 15.23 14.80
N GLN A 130 -13.09 14.63 14.80
CA GLN A 130 -12.77 13.50 15.67
C GLN A 130 -13.01 13.86 17.14
N GLN A 131 -12.57 15.04 17.58
CA GLN A 131 -12.86 15.51 18.94
C GLN A 131 -14.37 15.55 19.22
N THR A 132 -15.16 16.12 18.30
CA THR A 132 -16.62 16.18 18.43
C THR A 132 -17.27 14.79 18.47
N ASP A 133 -16.77 13.87 17.65
CA ASP A 133 -17.25 12.48 17.61
C ASP A 133 -16.98 11.75 18.94
N VAL A 134 -15.79 11.97 19.53
CA VAL A 134 -15.46 11.44 20.87
C VAL A 134 -16.40 12.01 21.95
N GLU A 135 -16.61 13.33 21.96
CA GLU A 135 -17.52 13.99 22.93
C GLU A 135 -18.96 13.45 22.81
N THR A 136 -19.41 13.26 21.56
CA THR A 136 -20.74 12.71 21.27
C THR A 136 -20.85 11.24 21.71
N ALA A 137 -19.86 10.41 21.42
CA ALA A 137 -19.84 9.02 21.86
C ALA A 137 -19.82 8.89 23.39
N LEU A 138 -19.03 9.74 24.07
CA LEU A 138 -18.95 9.75 25.55
C LEU A 138 -20.26 10.17 26.24
N ALA A 139 -21.19 10.82 25.54
CA ALA A 139 -22.54 11.07 26.05
C ALA A 139 -23.43 9.81 26.10
N LEU A 140 -23.05 8.76 25.36
CA LEU A 140 -23.68 7.43 25.36
C LEU A 140 -23.04 6.47 26.38
N ASP A 141 -22.01 6.95 27.09
CA ASP A 141 -21.29 6.21 28.16
C ASP A 141 -20.74 4.83 27.72
N PRO A 142 -19.95 4.75 26.61
CA PRO A 142 -19.41 3.49 26.15
C PRO A 142 -18.29 3.00 27.08
N ASP A 143 -18.20 1.69 27.28
CA ASP A 143 -17.09 1.05 28.00
C ASP A 143 -15.83 0.97 27.17
N ILE A 144 -15.96 0.92 25.83
CA ILE A 144 -14.88 0.69 24.86
C ILE A 144 -14.97 1.72 23.74
N ILE A 145 -13.82 2.20 23.27
CA ILE A 145 -13.67 2.93 22.00
C ILE A 145 -12.59 2.25 21.18
N LEU A 146 -12.95 1.79 19.95
CA LEU A 146 -11.98 1.42 18.93
C LEU A 146 -11.83 2.59 17.95
N THR A 147 -10.61 2.94 17.59
CA THR A 147 -10.37 4.14 16.77
C THR A 147 -9.05 4.10 16.00
N LEU A 148 -9.02 4.86 14.89
CA LEU A 148 -7.80 5.36 14.26
C LEU A 148 -7.65 6.84 14.60
N VAL A 149 -6.53 7.20 15.21
CA VAL A 149 -6.23 8.58 15.58
C VAL A 149 -5.85 9.38 14.33
N VAL A 150 -6.60 10.45 14.01
CA VAL A 150 -6.38 11.28 12.81
C VAL A 150 -5.03 11.99 12.85
N ASP A 151 -4.72 12.62 13.99
CA ASP A 151 -3.47 13.31 14.24
C ASP A 151 -2.99 13.06 15.68
N PRO A 152 -1.75 12.64 15.90
CA PRO A 152 -1.30 12.24 17.24
C PRO A 152 -1.41 13.32 18.29
N VAL A 153 -1.13 14.59 17.95
CA VAL A 153 -1.10 15.70 18.91
C VAL A 153 -2.51 16.12 19.33
N SER A 154 -3.39 16.35 18.36
CA SER A 154 -4.81 16.68 18.62
C SER A 154 -5.58 15.49 19.17
N GLY A 155 -5.25 14.28 18.74
CA GLY A 155 -5.82 13.03 19.25
C GLY A 155 -5.59 12.83 20.74
N ALA A 156 -4.40 13.15 21.25
CA ALA A 156 -4.15 13.12 22.69
C ALA A 156 -5.13 13.97 23.50
N LYS A 157 -5.50 15.15 22.98
CA LYS A 157 -6.51 16.02 23.63
C LYS A 157 -7.92 15.49 23.45
N ALA A 158 -8.24 14.99 22.25
CA ALA A 158 -9.57 14.50 21.92
C ALA A 158 -9.95 13.27 22.78
N PHE A 159 -9.02 12.35 23.00
CA PHE A 159 -9.27 11.13 23.77
C PHE A 159 -9.03 11.25 25.28
N GLN A 160 -8.43 12.35 25.78
CA GLN A 160 -8.20 12.52 27.22
C GLN A 160 -9.48 12.40 28.08
N PRO A 161 -10.67 12.93 27.66
CA PRO A 161 -11.91 12.73 28.43
C PRO A 161 -12.32 11.26 28.52
N ALA A 162 -12.03 10.42 27.51
CA ALA A 162 -12.29 8.99 27.55
C ALA A 162 -11.34 8.28 28.55
N VAL A 163 -10.05 8.66 28.54
CA VAL A 163 -9.05 8.18 29.52
C VAL A 163 -9.49 8.53 30.96
N ASP A 164 -9.90 9.78 31.19
CA ASP A 164 -10.30 10.25 32.52
C ASP A 164 -11.56 9.54 33.06
N LYS A 165 -12.42 9.06 32.16
CA LYS A 165 -13.59 8.22 32.49
C LYS A 165 -13.26 6.73 32.65
N GLY A 166 -12.05 6.30 32.30
CA GLY A 166 -11.62 4.90 32.34
C GLY A 166 -12.16 4.06 31.19
N VAL A 167 -12.56 4.69 30.07
CA VAL A 167 -12.97 3.99 28.85
C VAL A 167 -11.81 3.19 28.28
N VAL A 168 -12.05 1.97 27.85
CA VAL A 168 -11.03 1.11 27.22
C VAL A 168 -10.78 1.57 25.80
N LEU A 169 -9.60 2.15 25.54
CA LEU A 169 -9.19 2.60 24.22
C LEU A 169 -8.32 1.55 23.54
N VAL A 170 -8.62 1.20 22.29
CA VAL A 170 -7.74 0.41 21.41
C VAL A 170 -7.56 1.19 20.11
N PHE A 171 -6.32 1.38 19.70
CA PHE A 171 -5.98 2.12 18.50
C PHE A 171 -5.64 1.17 17.33
N THR A 172 -5.83 1.66 16.10
CA THR A 172 -5.20 1.06 14.93
C THR A 172 -4.25 2.07 14.30
N ASP A 173 -3.16 1.59 13.71
CA ASP A 173 -2.13 2.32 12.98
C ASP A 173 -1.42 3.42 13.80
N ASN A 174 -2.12 4.47 14.18
CA ASN A 174 -1.55 5.63 14.85
C ASN A 174 -1.78 5.61 16.37
N GLY A 175 -0.78 6.06 17.12
CA GLY A 175 -0.91 6.40 18.55
C GLY A 175 -1.32 7.86 18.78
N ALA A 176 -1.68 8.17 20.02
CA ALA A 176 -1.85 9.54 20.50
C ALA A 176 -0.57 10.02 21.21
N ASP A 177 -0.14 11.25 20.94
CA ASP A 177 1.15 11.78 21.43
C ASP A 177 1.19 11.81 22.98
N GLY A 178 2.29 11.29 23.53
CA GLY A 178 2.48 11.17 24.99
C GLY A 178 1.65 10.06 25.66
N TYR A 179 0.83 9.32 24.95
CA TYR A 179 0.13 8.15 25.50
C TYR A 179 1.06 6.92 25.54
N VAL A 180 0.86 6.10 26.54
CA VAL A 180 1.64 4.87 26.76
C VAL A 180 0.71 3.67 26.74
N ALA A 181 0.99 2.67 25.91
CA ALA A 181 0.25 1.43 25.84
C ALA A 181 0.23 0.69 27.20
N GLY A 182 -0.91 0.12 27.53
CA GLY A 182 -1.17 -0.45 28.85
C GLY A 182 -1.62 0.56 29.92
N ASN A 183 -1.42 1.86 29.67
CA ASN A 183 -1.84 2.96 30.56
C ASN A 183 -3.11 3.65 30.05
N GLN A 184 -2.95 4.63 29.14
CA GLN A 184 -4.07 5.41 28.58
C GLN A 184 -4.87 4.62 27.54
N TYR A 185 -4.23 3.71 26.84
CA TYR A 185 -4.86 2.81 25.87
C TYR A 185 -4.27 1.39 26.02
N VAL A 186 -4.96 0.40 25.48
CA VAL A 186 -4.54 -1.01 25.59
C VAL A 186 -3.31 -1.28 24.73
N GLY A 187 -3.38 -0.92 23.46
CA GLY A 187 -2.32 -1.12 22.47
C GLY A 187 -2.80 -0.73 21.06
N ILE A 188 -1.92 -0.91 20.10
CA ILE A 188 -2.19 -0.66 18.66
C ILE A 188 -2.29 -2.01 17.95
N VAL A 189 -3.27 -2.16 17.05
CA VAL A 189 -3.37 -3.26 16.10
C VAL A 189 -3.23 -2.71 14.70
N THR A 190 -2.38 -3.28 13.86
CA THR A 190 -2.07 -2.76 12.53
C THR A 190 -1.70 -3.86 11.54
N GLY A 191 -1.55 -3.53 10.25
CA GLY A 191 -1.02 -4.41 9.22
C GLY A 191 0.50 -4.61 9.31
N ASN A 192 1.03 -5.61 8.63
CA ASN A 192 2.47 -5.83 8.51
C ASN A 192 3.07 -4.90 7.44
N HIS A 193 3.25 -3.63 7.77
CA HIS A 193 3.70 -2.60 6.82
C HIS A 193 5.06 -2.90 6.18
N PHE A 194 6.03 -3.44 6.94
CA PHE A 194 7.31 -3.88 6.36
C PHE A 194 7.11 -5.04 5.38
N GLY A 195 6.28 -6.00 5.74
CA GLY A 195 5.94 -7.12 4.88
C GLY A 195 5.20 -6.69 3.62
N MET A 196 4.32 -5.67 3.72
CA MET A 196 3.59 -5.12 2.58
C MET A 196 4.55 -4.49 1.56
N GLY A 197 5.41 -3.58 1.97
CA GLY A 197 6.41 -2.99 1.08
C GLY A 197 7.31 -4.05 0.43
N ARG A 198 7.80 -5.05 1.20
CA ARG A 198 8.60 -6.16 0.66
C ARG A 198 7.82 -7.00 -0.34
N GLY A 199 6.58 -7.32 -0.01
CA GLY A 199 5.70 -8.07 -0.91
C GLY A 199 5.42 -7.34 -2.21
N SER A 200 5.27 -6.02 -2.16
CA SER A 200 5.13 -5.17 -3.34
C SER A 200 6.42 -5.14 -4.19
N ALA A 201 7.60 -5.12 -3.55
CA ALA A 201 8.88 -5.25 -4.25
C ALA A 201 9.05 -6.63 -4.92
N ASP A 202 8.61 -7.71 -4.24
CA ASP A 202 8.58 -9.05 -4.83
C ASP A 202 7.67 -9.12 -6.06
N LEU A 203 6.48 -8.51 -6.00
CA LEU A 203 5.53 -8.45 -7.13
C LEU A 203 6.11 -7.64 -8.30
N MET A 204 6.78 -6.52 -8.02
CA MET A 204 7.47 -5.74 -9.03
C MET A 204 8.59 -6.55 -9.69
N ALA A 205 9.38 -7.27 -8.89
CA ALA A 205 10.42 -8.14 -9.41
C ALA A 205 9.86 -9.32 -10.24
N GLU A 206 8.73 -9.87 -9.84
CA GLU A 206 8.05 -10.93 -10.57
C GLU A 206 7.62 -10.45 -11.96
N VAL A 207 6.94 -9.29 -12.06
CA VAL A 207 6.42 -8.79 -13.34
C VAL A 207 7.55 -8.34 -14.28
N LEU A 208 8.65 -7.82 -13.75
CA LEU A 208 9.80 -7.37 -14.53
C LEU A 208 10.84 -8.49 -14.76
N ASN A 209 10.58 -9.73 -14.30
CA ASN A 209 11.54 -10.84 -14.38
C ASN A 209 12.90 -10.50 -13.74
N GLY A 210 12.89 -9.72 -12.67
CA GLY A 210 14.04 -9.38 -11.84
C GLY A 210 14.96 -8.29 -12.39
N LYS A 211 14.63 -7.63 -13.50
CA LYS A 211 15.42 -6.56 -14.10
C LYS A 211 14.53 -5.49 -14.75
N GLY A 212 14.87 -4.21 -14.61
CA GLY A 212 14.15 -3.12 -15.27
C GLY A 212 14.36 -1.78 -14.58
N GLU A 213 13.68 -0.78 -15.09
CA GLU A 213 13.70 0.59 -14.59
C GLU A 213 12.31 0.98 -14.12
N ILE A 214 12.21 1.56 -12.91
CA ILE A 214 10.92 1.87 -12.33
C ILE A 214 10.81 3.30 -11.83
N GLY A 215 9.56 3.79 -11.85
CA GLY A 215 9.14 4.97 -11.12
C GLY A 215 8.70 4.61 -9.70
N TYR A 216 8.99 5.50 -8.76
CA TYR A 216 8.62 5.39 -7.36
C TYR A 216 7.79 6.60 -6.94
N ILE A 217 6.51 6.37 -6.64
CA ILE A 217 5.56 7.42 -6.23
C ILE A 217 5.15 7.14 -4.79
N TRP A 218 5.57 8.02 -3.86
CA TRP A 218 5.38 7.84 -2.43
C TRP A 218 4.58 8.96 -1.80
N PHE A 219 4.01 8.69 -0.62
CA PHE A 219 3.35 9.72 0.17
C PHE A 219 4.39 10.59 0.86
N ASP A 220 4.48 11.86 0.45
CA ASP A 220 5.50 12.80 0.90
C ASP A 220 5.07 13.53 2.19
N ALA A 221 4.82 12.75 3.24
CA ALA A 221 4.53 13.23 4.58
C ALA A 221 5.17 12.31 5.62
N ASP A 222 5.40 12.84 6.82
CA ASP A 222 5.85 12.03 7.95
C ASP A 222 4.68 11.28 8.57
N TYR A 223 4.35 10.13 7.99
CA TYR A 223 3.25 9.28 8.40
C TYR A 223 3.72 7.84 8.62
N PHE A 224 3.47 7.30 9.82
CA PHE A 224 4.02 6.02 10.26
C PHE A 224 3.74 4.86 9.29
N VAL A 225 2.50 4.71 8.85
CA VAL A 225 2.06 3.60 7.98
C VAL A 225 2.77 3.64 6.64
N THR A 226 2.60 4.74 5.89
CA THR A 226 3.13 4.86 4.53
C THR A 226 4.64 4.89 4.49
N ASN A 227 5.30 5.56 5.45
CA ASN A 227 6.77 5.54 5.54
C ASN A 227 7.31 4.12 5.71
N ASN A 228 6.65 3.29 6.53
CA ASN A 228 7.06 1.91 6.73
C ASN A 228 6.86 1.04 5.48
N ARG A 229 5.77 1.24 4.74
CA ARG A 229 5.49 0.55 3.46
C ARG A 229 6.46 0.98 2.37
N ASP A 230 6.46 2.26 2.04
CA ASP A 230 7.20 2.85 0.93
C ASP A 230 8.72 2.64 1.07
N PHE A 231 9.26 2.87 2.26
CA PHE A 231 10.70 2.72 2.50
C PHE A 231 11.12 1.26 2.57
N SER A 232 10.27 0.38 3.10
CA SER A 232 10.51 -1.05 3.08
C SER A 232 10.52 -1.61 1.64
N PHE A 233 9.62 -1.13 0.77
CA PHE A 233 9.65 -1.45 -0.66
C PHE A 233 11.01 -1.10 -1.28
N ALA A 234 11.43 0.15 -1.15
CA ALA A 234 12.67 0.64 -1.77
C ALA A 234 13.91 -0.10 -1.24
N CYS A 235 13.97 -0.32 0.09
CA CYS A 235 15.09 -1.02 0.70
C CYS A 235 15.16 -2.50 0.31
N TRP A 236 14.01 -3.19 0.27
CA TRP A 236 13.95 -4.59 -0.14
C TRP A 236 14.30 -4.76 -1.61
N LEU A 237 13.81 -3.86 -2.47
CA LEU A 237 14.16 -3.85 -3.88
C LEU A 237 15.68 -3.74 -4.07
N LYS A 238 16.29 -2.77 -3.42
CA LYS A 238 17.75 -2.55 -3.48
C LYS A 238 18.55 -3.75 -2.97
N GLU A 239 18.08 -4.42 -1.92
CA GLU A 239 18.78 -5.57 -1.32
C GLU A 239 18.62 -6.85 -2.14
N LYS A 240 17.39 -7.16 -2.58
CA LYS A 240 17.05 -8.45 -3.18
C LYS A 240 17.05 -8.45 -4.70
N TYR A 241 16.78 -7.30 -5.31
CA TYR A 241 16.59 -7.17 -6.75
C TYR A 241 17.44 -6.02 -7.33
N PRO A 242 18.78 -6.08 -7.15
CA PRO A 242 19.68 -4.95 -7.50
C PRO A 242 19.70 -4.61 -8.99
N ASP A 243 19.16 -5.46 -9.86
CA ASP A 243 19.03 -5.20 -11.30
C ASP A 243 17.74 -4.44 -11.66
N ILE A 244 16.84 -4.18 -10.68
CA ILE A 244 15.71 -3.27 -10.82
C ILE A 244 16.13 -1.93 -10.22
N LYS A 245 16.09 -0.86 -11.04
CA LYS A 245 16.57 0.47 -10.66
C LYS A 245 15.40 1.44 -10.49
N ILE A 246 15.39 2.17 -9.39
CA ILE A 246 14.50 3.33 -9.24
C ILE A 246 15.18 4.50 -9.97
N VAL A 247 14.66 4.85 -11.14
CA VAL A 247 15.24 5.91 -12.00
C VAL A 247 14.46 7.22 -11.94
N ALA A 248 13.22 7.16 -11.42
CA ALA A 248 12.35 8.31 -11.28
C ALA A 248 11.63 8.27 -9.94
N LYS A 249 11.45 9.43 -9.30
CA LYS A 249 10.69 9.55 -8.06
C LYS A 249 9.72 10.73 -8.10
N GLY A 250 8.57 10.60 -7.45
CA GLY A 250 7.58 11.67 -7.33
C GLY A 250 6.81 11.55 -6.02
N GLY A 251 6.90 12.57 -5.16
CA GLY A 251 6.12 12.65 -3.93
C GLY A 251 4.75 13.27 -4.18
N PHE A 252 3.75 12.82 -3.42
CA PHE A 252 2.43 13.45 -3.38
C PHE A 252 1.95 13.60 -1.93
N THR A 253 1.11 14.61 -1.68
CA THR A 253 0.44 14.84 -0.40
C THR A 253 -1.08 14.83 -0.54
N GLU A 254 -1.57 14.82 -1.78
CA GLU A 254 -2.98 14.77 -2.14
C GLU A 254 -3.17 13.76 -3.27
N GLU A 255 -4.02 12.76 -3.06
CA GLU A 255 -4.25 11.67 -4.02
C GLU A 255 -4.60 12.12 -5.45
N PRO A 256 -5.44 13.17 -5.67
CA PRO A 256 -5.76 13.61 -7.03
C PRO A 256 -4.56 14.12 -7.83
N ARG A 257 -3.43 14.40 -7.18
CA ARG A 257 -2.22 14.87 -7.84
C ARG A 257 -1.36 13.76 -8.43
N THR A 258 -1.63 12.50 -8.10
CA THR A 258 -0.82 11.37 -8.58
C THR A 258 -0.89 11.19 -10.10
N GLU A 259 -2.00 11.57 -10.75
CA GLU A 259 -2.08 11.59 -12.23
C GLU A 259 -1.07 12.58 -12.83
N GLU A 260 -0.97 13.78 -12.27
CA GLU A 260 -0.02 14.81 -12.71
C GLU A 260 1.43 14.37 -12.49
N VAL A 261 1.72 13.79 -11.32
CA VAL A 261 3.05 13.26 -10.97
C VAL A 261 3.46 12.15 -11.93
N ALA A 262 2.59 11.19 -12.17
CA ALA A 262 2.85 10.09 -13.09
C ALA A 262 3.01 10.57 -14.55
N ALA A 263 2.15 11.50 -15.01
CA ALA A 263 2.26 12.05 -16.35
C ALA A 263 3.59 12.78 -16.57
N ALA A 264 4.06 13.55 -15.59
CA ALA A 264 5.37 14.21 -15.65
C ALA A 264 6.52 13.19 -15.68
N MET A 265 6.41 12.13 -14.85
CA MET A 265 7.39 11.04 -14.81
C MET A 265 7.51 10.32 -16.15
N LEU A 266 6.38 9.98 -16.79
CA LEU A 266 6.35 9.31 -18.09
C LEU A 266 6.99 10.13 -19.23
N VAL A 267 6.93 11.46 -19.13
CA VAL A 267 7.56 12.36 -20.12
C VAL A 267 9.07 12.44 -19.91
N GLN A 268 9.52 12.47 -18.66
CA GLN A 268 10.92 12.63 -18.32
C GLN A 268 11.69 11.30 -18.40
N HIS A 269 11.01 10.20 -18.13
CA HIS A 269 11.53 8.85 -18.04
C HIS A 269 10.70 7.89 -18.90
N PRO A 270 10.73 8.02 -20.24
CA PRO A 270 9.97 7.16 -21.14
C PRO A 270 10.40 5.68 -21.10
N GLU A 271 11.58 5.40 -20.55
CA GLU A 271 12.21 4.07 -20.45
C GLU A 271 11.61 3.20 -19.33
N ILE A 272 10.86 3.75 -18.35
CA ILE A 272 10.40 2.99 -17.20
C ILE A 272 9.48 1.82 -17.60
N ASP A 273 9.68 0.68 -16.95
CA ASP A 273 8.97 -0.59 -17.16
C ASP A 273 7.84 -0.79 -16.13
N GLY A 274 7.97 -0.17 -14.96
CA GLY A 274 7.00 -0.31 -13.87
C GLY A 274 6.89 0.94 -13.00
N ILE A 275 5.79 1.05 -12.25
CA ILE A 275 5.58 2.12 -11.27
C ILE A 275 5.09 1.49 -9.97
N TYR A 276 5.78 1.81 -8.85
CA TYR A 276 5.25 1.60 -7.50
C TYR A 276 4.53 2.86 -7.03
N VAL A 277 3.41 2.68 -6.34
CA VAL A 277 2.65 3.77 -5.71
C VAL A 277 2.07 3.31 -4.36
N SER A 278 2.09 4.18 -3.36
CA SER A 278 1.88 3.88 -1.94
C SER A 278 0.58 3.16 -1.58
N TRP A 279 -0.57 3.46 -2.25
CA TRP A 279 -1.85 2.78 -2.00
C TRP A 279 -2.81 2.90 -3.19
N ASP A 280 -3.93 2.20 -3.09
CA ASP A 280 -4.90 1.97 -4.15
C ASP A 280 -5.51 3.24 -4.73
N VAL A 281 -6.00 4.18 -3.91
CA VAL A 281 -6.62 5.44 -4.41
C VAL A 281 -5.58 6.29 -5.15
N ALA A 282 -4.36 6.39 -4.64
CA ALA A 282 -3.25 7.06 -5.31
C ALA A 282 -2.89 6.38 -6.66
N ALA A 283 -3.01 5.05 -6.73
CA ALA A 283 -2.77 4.31 -7.97
C ALA A 283 -3.80 4.57 -9.07
N GLU A 284 -5.01 5.00 -8.74
CA GLU A 284 -6.02 5.37 -9.75
C GLU A 284 -5.52 6.48 -10.67
N GLY A 285 -4.89 7.52 -10.11
CA GLY A 285 -4.29 8.60 -10.88
C GLY A 285 -3.13 8.11 -11.77
N VAL A 286 -2.29 7.21 -11.26
CA VAL A 286 -1.20 6.61 -12.05
C VAL A 286 -1.76 5.84 -13.26
N ILE A 287 -2.79 5.02 -13.05
CA ILE A 287 -3.44 4.26 -14.12
C ILE A 287 -4.10 5.20 -15.14
N ALA A 288 -4.70 6.31 -14.67
CA ALA A 288 -5.29 7.33 -15.56
C ALA A 288 -4.21 7.98 -16.46
N ALA A 289 -3.05 8.33 -15.90
CA ALA A 289 -1.92 8.85 -16.66
C ALA A 289 -1.41 7.85 -17.72
N LEU A 290 -1.24 6.57 -17.32
CA LEU A 290 -0.82 5.51 -18.25
C LEU A 290 -1.80 5.29 -19.40
N ARG A 291 -3.10 5.30 -19.12
CA ARG A 291 -4.16 5.22 -20.14
C ARG A 291 -4.11 6.40 -21.10
N SER A 292 -3.94 7.63 -20.57
CA SER A 292 -3.83 8.87 -21.35
C SER A 292 -2.60 8.85 -22.26
N ALA A 293 -1.48 8.35 -21.75
CA ALA A 293 -0.23 8.17 -22.49
C ALA A 293 -0.21 6.93 -23.39
N ARG A 294 -1.23 6.06 -23.31
CA ARG A 294 -1.35 4.78 -24.02
C ARG A 294 -0.19 3.80 -23.73
N ARG A 295 0.38 3.90 -22.55
CA ARG A 295 1.47 3.03 -22.04
C ARG A 295 0.87 1.78 -21.38
N LYS A 296 0.57 0.76 -22.20
CA LYS A 296 0.09 -0.56 -21.73
C LYS A 296 1.22 -1.50 -21.32
N ASP A 297 2.43 -1.12 -21.62
CA ASP A 297 3.67 -1.85 -21.35
C ASP A 297 4.18 -1.65 -19.92
N ILE A 298 3.77 -0.59 -19.25
CA ILE A 298 4.18 -0.28 -17.87
C ILE A 298 3.23 -0.93 -16.88
N MET A 299 3.77 -1.72 -15.95
CA MET A 299 2.99 -2.37 -14.91
C MET A 299 3.01 -1.58 -13.61
N VAL A 300 1.87 -1.56 -12.92
CA VAL A 300 1.71 -0.88 -11.63
C VAL A 300 1.62 -1.90 -10.52
N VAL A 301 2.36 -1.66 -9.44
CA VAL A 301 2.24 -2.36 -8.17
C VAL A 301 1.88 -1.34 -7.09
N THR A 302 0.92 -1.68 -6.25
CA THR A 302 0.42 -0.81 -5.18
C THR A 302 0.11 -1.61 -3.92
N GLU A 303 -0.53 -0.96 -2.95
CA GLU A 303 -1.01 -1.58 -1.73
C GLU A 303 -2.50 -1.33 -1.55
N ASP A 304 -3.13 -2.13 -0.70
CA ASP A 304 -4.56 -2.12 -0.36
C ASP A 304 -5.53 -2.48 -1.51
N LEU A 305 -6.75 -2.90 -1.14
CA LEU A 305 -7.82 -3.21 -2.10
C LEU A 305 -8.59 -1.93 -2.47
N GLY A 306 -8.95 -1.83 -3.74
CA GLY A 306 -9.79 -0.74 -4.24
C GLY A 306 -10.49 -1.16 -5.53
N ALA A 307 -11.80 -0.97 -5.60
CA ALA A 307 -12.65 -1.46 -6.68
C ALA A 307 -12.18 -1.05 -8.08
N THR A 308 -11.74 0.20 -8.26
CA THR A 308 -11.29 0.73 -9.56
C THR A 308 -10.02 0.01 -10.05
N ASN A 309 -9.03 -0.16 -9.18
CA ASN A 309 -7.77 -0.81 -9.51
C ASN A 309 -7.93 -2.32 -9.69
N ASP A 310 -8.83 -2.91 -8.90
CA ASP A 310 -9.14 -4.33 -8.98
C ASP A 310 -9.89 -4.67 -10.27
N LEU A 311 -10.74 -3.75 -10.75
CA LEU A 311 -11.35 -3.87 -12.07
C LEU A 311 -10.30 -3.77 -13.18
N ASP A 312 -9.34 -2.84 -13.08
CA ASP A 312 -8.23 -2.75 -14.05
C ASP A 312 -7.41 -4.06 -14.07
N MET A 313 -7.06 -4.61 -12.91
CA MET A 313 -6.37 -5.89 -12.76
C MET A 313 -7.20 -7.05 -13.36
N ALA A 314 -8.48 -7.14 -13.04
CA ALA A 314 -9.37 -8.17 -13.52
C ALA A 314 -9.52 -8.15 -15.07
N GLN A 315 -9.48 -6.97 -15.66
CA GLN A 315 -9.53 -6.76 -17.12
C GLN A 315 -8.17 -6.98 -17.82
N GLY A 316 -7.08 -7.16 -17.06
CA GLY A 316 -5.73 -7.26 -17.62
C GLY A 316 -5.18 -5.91 -18.07
N GLY A 317 -5.43 -4.87 -17.29
CA GLY A 317 -4.91 -3.52 -17.49
C GLY A 317 -3.48 -3.35 -17.02
N ASN A 318 -3.14 -2.16 -16.52
CA ASN A 318 -1.79 -1.86 -16.03
C ASN A 318 -1.54 -2.35 -14.59
N MET A 319 -2.59 -2.54 -13.77
CA MET A 319 -2.43 -3.06 -12.41
C MET A 319 -2.02 -4.54 -12.47
N TYR A 320 -0.80 -4.82 -12.03
CA TYR A 320 -0.28 -6.19 -11.98
C TYR A 320 -0.63 -6.89 -10.70
N GLY A 321 -0.39 -6.24 -9.57
CA GLY A 321 -0.57 -6.82 -8.26
C GLY A 321 -0.46 -5.79 -7.15
N LYS A 322 -0.81 -6.25 -5.95
CA LYS A 322 -0.77 -5.43 -4.75
C LYS A 322 -0.49 -6.29 -3.52
N THR A 323 -0.01 -5.65 -2.47
CA THR A 323 -0.05 -6.23 -1.13
C THR A 323 -1.17 -5.58 -0.34
N ILE A 324 -1.83 -6.36 0.50
CA ILE A 324 -2.93 -5.86 1.30
C ILE A 324 -2.75 -6.29 2.76
N ASP A 325 -3.18 -5.45 3.67
CA ASP A 325 -3.47 -5.86 5.03
C ASP A 325 -4.85 -6.53 5.12
N LEU A 326 -5.28 -6.89 6.31
CA LEU A 326 -6.52 -7.64 6.54
C LEU A 326 -7.39 -6.88 7.54
N PRO A 327 -8.07 -5.80 7.14
CA PRO A 327 -8.81 -4.92 8.04
C PRO A 327 -9.89 -5.66 8.83
N PHE A 328 -10.56 -6.67 8.29
CA PHE A 328 -11.47 -7.50 9.06
C PHE A 328 -10.78 -8.16 10.27
N GLN A 329 -9.59 -8.73 10.07
CA GLN A 329 -8.82 -9.34 11.16
C GLN A 329 -8.24 -8.29 12.12
N ILE A 330 -7.92 -7.09 11.63
CA ILE A 330 -7.52 -5.96 12.49
C ILE A 330 -8.67 -5.63 13.44
N GLY A 331 -9.89 -5.43 12.93
CA GLY A 331 -11.09 -5.15 13.73
C GLY A 331 -11.40 -6.23 14.77
N GLU A 332 -11.37 -7.52 14.36
CA GLU A 332 -11.52 -8.64 15.31
C GLU A 332 -10.46 -8.61 16.42
N THR A 333 -9.21 -8.34 16.06
CA THR A 333 -8.09 -8.32 17.01
C THR A 333 -8.20 -7.13 17.97
N MET A 334 -8.61 -5.95 17.50
CA MET A 334 -8.90 -4.79 18.35
C MET A 334 -9.97 -5.11 19.39
N ALA A 335 -11.05 -5.76 19.00
CA ALA A 335 -12.14 -6.18 19.90
C ALA A 335 -11.64 -7.19 20.96
N LYS A 336 -10.80 -8.16 20.59
CA LYS A 336 -10.15 -9.09 21.52
C LYS A 336 -9.21 -8.38 22.50
N MET A 337 -8.46 -7.38 22.04
CA MET A 337 -7.58 -6.59 22.90
C MET A 337 -8.40 -5.76 23.92
N ALA A 338 -9.53 -5.21 23.51
CA ALA A 338 -10.45 -4.57 24.45
C ALA A 338 -10.95 -5.56 25.52
N ALA A 339 -11.33 -6.78 25.11
CA ALA A 339 -11.74 -7.85 26.03
C ALA A 339 -10.63 -8.22 27.03
N TYR A 340 -9.35 -8.24 26.61
CA TYR A 340 -8.21 -8.46 27.54
C TYR A 340 -8.23 -7.46 28.68
N LYS A 341 -8.45 -6.17 28.38
CA LYS A 341 -8.52 -5.12 29.43
C LYS A 341 -9.70 -5.32 30.36
N LEU A 342 -10.89 -5.69 29.84
CA LEU A 342 -12.07 -5.97 30.64
C LEU A 342 -11.86 -7.17 31.57
N LEU A 343 -11.08 -8.15 31.14
CA LEU A 343 -10.71 -9.34 31.91
C LEU A 343 -9.55 -9.11 32.91
N GLY A 344 -8.93 -7.91 32.87
CA GLY A 344 -7.74 -7.62 33.66
C GLY A 344 -6.49 -8.37 33.18
N LYS A 345 -6.48 -8.83 31.92
CA LYS A 345 -5.31 -9.48 31.29
C LYS A 345 -4.36 -8.43 30.76
N GLU A 346 -3.07 -8.73 30.77
CA GLU A 346 -2.06 -7.95 30.10
C GLU A 346 -2.17 -8.20 28.57
N ALA A 347 -2.32 -7.13 27.78
CA ALA A 347 -2.37 -7.20 26.34
C ALA A 347 -1.00 -6.85 25.71
N PRO A 348 -0.65 -7.41 24.54
CA PRO A 348 0.48 -6.92 23.78
C PRO A 348 0.28 -5.44 23.42
N GLN A 349 1.38 -4.66 23.42
CA GLN A 349 1.30 -3.22 23.20
C GLN A 349 1.20 -2.84 21.72
N PHE A 350 1.79 -3.67 20.85
CA PHE A 350 1.75 -3.48 19.40
C PHE A 350 1.54 -4.83 18.71
N VAL A 351 0.43 -4.97 18.01
CA VAL A 351 0.00 -6.21 17.39
C VAL A 351 -0.08 -6.05 15.88
N VAL A 352 0.52 -6.99 15.15
CA VAL A 352 0.56 -6.98 13.70
C VAL A 352 -0.24 -8.15 13.13
N VAL A 353 -1.15 -7.82 12.22
CA VAL A 353 -1.94 -8.77 11.42
C VAL A 353 -1.16 -9.11 10.16
N ASP A 354 -1.32 -10.34 9.66
CA ASP A 354 -0.69 -10.80 8.42
C ASP A 354 -1.16 -10.00 7.19
N LEU A 355 -0.44 -10.20 6.09
CA LEU A 355 -0.74 -9.60 4.79
C LEU A 355 -1.08 -10.65 3.75
N MET A 356 -1.60 -10.20 2.59
CA MET A 356 -1.68 -11.02 1.38
C MET A 356 -1.00 -10.32 0.20
N LYS A 357 -0.33 -11.11 -0.64
CA LYS A 357 0.02 -10.70 -2.02
C LYS A 357 -1.16 -11.05 -2.92
N VAL A 358 -1.64 -10.08 -3.68
CA VAL A 358 -2.85 -10.18 -4.49
C VAL A 358 -2.52 -9.94 -5.96
N LYS A 359 -2.99 -10.86 -6.77
CA LYS A 359 -3.03 -10.77 -8.24
C LYS A 359 -4.43 -11.16 -8.72
N LYS A 360 -4.66 -11.06 -10.02
CA LYS A 360 -5.95 -11.39 -10.62
C LYS A 360 -6.50 -12.77 -10.21
N ASP A 361 -5.64 -13.77 -10.08
CA ASP A 361 -6.04 -15.15 -9.82
C ASP A 361 -6.59 -15.40 -8.42
N ASN A 362 -6.13 -14.63 -7.41
CA ASN A 362 -6.60 -14.72 -6.03
C ASN A 362 -7.38 -13.49 -5.54
N LEU A 363 -7.79 -12.60 -6.45
CA LEU A 363 -8.47 -11.36 -6.09
C LEU A 363 -9.80 -11.59 -5.34
N LEU A 364 -10.60 -12.59 -5.74
CA LEU A 364 -11.83 -12.95 -5.02
C LEU A 364 -11.54 -13.40 -3.59
N GLU A 365 -10.54 -14.26 -3.40
CA GLU A 365 -10.13 -14.71 -2.06
C GLU A 365 -9.65 -13.55 -1.19
N ALA A 366 -8.91 -12.61 -1.80
CA ALA A 366 -8.41 -11.43 -1.10
C ALA A 366 -9.54 -10.57 -0.54
N TRP A 367 -10.57 -10.27 -1.33
CA TRP A 367 -11.75 -9.54 -0.86
C TRP A 367 -12.50 -10.27 0.26
N GLN A 368 -12.69 -11.58 0.11
CA GLN A 368 -13.35 -12.38 1.13
C GLN A 368 -12.57 -12.41 2.44
N LYS A 369 -11.24 -12.51 2.36
CA LYS A 369 -10.39 -12.61 3.55
C LYS A 369 -10.13 -11.26 4.22
N ALA A 370 -9.92 -10.19 3.44
CA ALA A 370 -9.62 -8.88 3.97
C ALA A 370 -10.87 -8.12 4.44
N LEU A 371 -11.99 -8.25 3.70
CA LEU A 371 -13.18 -7.43 3.89
C LEU A 371 -14.43 -8.24 4.22
N ASN A 372 -14.32 -9.57 4.32
CA ASN A 372 -15.46 -10.49 4.54
C ASN A 372 -16.61 -10.29 3.53
N MET A 373 -16.30 -9.86 2.32
CA MET A 373 -17.28 -9.61 1.25
C MET A 373 -16.76 -10.05 -0.12
N ASN A 374 -17.65 -10.14 -1.10
CA ASN A 374 -17.24 -10.33 -2.47
C ASN A 374 -16.82 -8.99 -3.11
N PRO A 375 -15.93 -9.02 -4.12
CA PRO A 375 -15.64 -7.84 -4.94
C PRO A 375 -16.92 -7.27 -5.57
N PRO A 376 -16.92 -5.99 -5.98
CA PRO A 376 -18.01 -5.40 -6.76
C PRO A 376 -18.40 -6.22 -7.98
N GLU A 377 -19.66 -6.09 -8.44
CA GLU A 377 -20.23 -6.91 -9.51
C GLU A 377 -19.45 -6.82 -10.82
N ASP A 378 -18.95 -5.64 -11.17
CA ASP A 378 -18.15 -5.41 -12.38
C ASP A 378 -16.78 -6.10 -12.30
N VAL A 379 -16.15 -6.14 -11.13
CA VAL A 379 -14.92 -6.90 -10.88
C VAL A 379 -15.20 -8.39 -11.00
N MET A 380 -16.28 -8.89 -10.37
CA MET A 380 -16.70 -10.30 -10.45
C MET A 380 -16.94 -10.71 -11.90
N LYS A 381 -17.66 -9.88 -12.67
CA LYS A 381 -17.91 -10.10 -14.09
C LYS A 381 -16.62 -10.14 -14.91
N ALA A 382 -15.67 -9.25 -14.63
CA ALA A 382 -14.36 -9.21 -15.30
C ALA A 382 -13.49 -10.45 -14.96
N LEU A 383 -13.69 -11.04 -13.78
CA LEU A 383 -13.09 -12.31 -13.38
C LEU A 383 -13.78 -13.55 -13.97
N GLY A 384 -14.93 -13.37 -14.65
CA GLY A 384 -15.73 -14.47 -15.19
C GLY A 384 -16.47 -15.30 -14.12
N LYS A 385 -16.82 -14.65 -13.02
CA LYS A 385 -17.50 -15.24 -11.85
C LYS A 385 -18.96 -14.80 -11.78
#